data_4f48a345c9606a2ee8a003f03ead4962
#
_entry.id   4f48a345c9606a2ee8a003f03ead4962
#
_cell.length_a   1.000
_cell.length_b   1.000
_cell.length_c   1.000
_cell.angle_alpha   90.00
_cell.angle_beta   90.00
_cell.angle_gamma   90.00
#
_symmetry.space_group_name_H-M   'P 1'
#
loop_
_entity.id
_entity.type
_entity.pdbx_description
1 polymer ?
#
loop_
_entity_poly.entity_id
_entity_poly.type
_entity_poly.pdbx_seq_one_letter_code
_entity_poly.pdbx_strand_id
1 'polypeptide(L)'
;MTRTWKQIVEADPEHSRRYAQRWDDMVAEGVDIDGEARLIDAMAARGSRILDVGCGQGRTGAYLAACGHRVTGVDLDPHLIDRARQACPDATWEVADLASDGWAPGPFDLAVSAGNVLAFVDPAERGAVLRNLAARLAPVGEGDDEAGRLVVGFGLDRGWTREDFERDAAAAGLRVEQRFSTWDLRPFTDEAGFLVAVLLRA
;
A
#
# COMPACT_ATOMS: atom_id res chain seq x y z
N MET A 1 8.61 16.30 12.89
CA MET A 1 8.47 15.69 11.55
C MET A 1 8.74 14.20 11.64
N THR A 2 7.89 13.38 11.07
CA THR A 2 8.11 11.92 10.98
C THR A 2 9.28 11.66 10.02
N ARG A 3 10.25 10.83 10.43
CA ARG A 3 11.36 10.44 9.54
C ARG A 3 10.84 9.55 8.40
N THR A 4 11.37 9.74 7.20
CA THR A 4 11.09 8.85 6.07
C THR A 4 11.77 7.50 6.27
N TRP A 5 11.33 6.45 5.53
CA TRP A 5 11.98 5.15 5.57
C TRP A 5 13.45 5.23 5.18
N LYS A 6 13.78 6.01 4.13
CA LYS A 6 15.17 6.27 3.71
C LYS A 6 16.03 6.79 4.87
N GLN A 7 15.55 7.81 5.58
CA GLN A 7 16.26 8.39 6.73
C GLN A 7 16.39 7.40 7.91
N ILE A 8 15.40 6.53 8.10
CA ILE A 8 15.44 5.51 9.16
C ILE A 8 16.54 4.49 8.86
N VAL A 9 16.55 3.92 7.65
CA VAL A 9 17.53 2.90 7.23
C VAL A 9 18.94 3.47 7.12
N GLU A 10 19.09 4.72 6.64
CA GLU A 10 20.38 5.41 6.61
C GLU A 10 20.96 5.60 8.01
N ALA A 11 20.13 5.95 8.99
CA ALA A 11 20.56 6.12 10.38
C ALA A 11 20.81 4.78 11.10
N ASP A 12 20.18 3.70 10.65
CA ASP A 12 20.22 2.37 11.26
C ASP A 12 20.10 1.26 10.22
N PRO A 13 21.22 0.79 9.66
CA PRO A 13 21.23 -0.25 8.61
C PRO A 13 20.62 -1.58 9.01
N GLU A 14 20.50 -1.89 10.30
CA GLU A 14 19.87 -3.12 10.79
C GLU A 14 18.33 -2.98 10.96
N HIS A 15 17.78 -1.78 10.69
CA HIS A 15 16.35 -1.52 10.88
C HIS A 15 15.47 -2.46 10.06
N SER A 16 15.78 -2.63 8.77
CA SER A 16 15.01 -3.50 7.87
C SER A 16 15.00 -4.96 8.34
N ARG A 17 16.13 -5.46 8.84
CA ARG A 17 16.21 -6.82 9.40
C ARG A 17 15.34 -6.98 10.65
N ARG A 18 15.41 -6.02 11.59
CA ARG A 18 14.57 -6.06 12.79
C ARG A 18 13.10 -5.90 12.46
N TYR A 19 12.76 -5.06 11.47
CA TYR A 19 11.40 -4.92 10.99
C TYR A 19 10.87 -6.25 10.43
N ALA A 20 11.64 -6.93 9.59
CA ALA A 20 11.27 -8.23 9.05
C ALA A 20 11.14 -9.29 10.17
N GLN A 21 12.11 -9.37 11.08
CA GLN A 21 12.08 -10.32 12.19
C GLN A 21 10.85 -10.16 13.07
N ARG A 22 10.42 -8.92 13.33
CA ARG A 22 9.19 -8.70 14.12
C ARG A 22 7.96 -9.36 13.50
N TRP A 23 7.83 -9.36 12.18
CA TRP A 23 6.72 -10.03 11.50
C TRP A 23 6.85 -11.56 11.59
N ASP A 24 8.07 -12.08 11.47
CA ASP A 24 8.32 -13.51 11.64
C ASP A 24 7.96 -13.98 13.08
N ASP A 25 8.33 -13.18 14.08
CA ASP A 25 8.00 -13.44 15.48
C ASP A 25 6.48 -13.45 15.70
N MET A 26 5.75 -12.47 15.14
CA MET A 26 4.28 -12.41 15.22
C MET A 26 3.63 -13.66 14.58
N VAL A 27 4.14 -14.11 13.44
CA VAL A 27 3.66 -15.36 12.81
C VAL A 27 3.95 -16.56 13.70
N ALA A 28 5.14 -16.65 14.26
CA ALA A 28 5.52 -17.75 15.16
C ALA A 28 4.66 -17.77 16.45
N GLU A 29 4.21 -16.62 16.92
CA GLU A 29 3.29 -16.46 18.05
C GLU A 29 1.82 -16.72 17.68
N GLY A 30 1.50 -17.00 16.41
CA GLY A 30 0.13 -17.25 15.93
C GLY A 30 -0.73 -15.99 15.84
N VAL A 31 -0.12 -14.82 15.76
CA VAL A 31 -0.85 -13.56 15.57
C VAL A 31 -1.42 -13.52 14.15
N ASP A 32 -2.69 -13.17 14.03
CA ASP A 32 -3.32 -12.93 12.73
C ASP A 32 -2.76 -11.64 12.10
N ILE A 33 -2.00 -11.79 11.03
CA ILE A 33 -1.37 -10.69 10.32
C ILE A 33 -2.00 -10.39 8.94
N ASP A 34 -3.08 -11.09 8.57
CA ASP A 34 -3.63 -11.06 7.20
C ASP A 34 -4.92 -10.24 7.06
N GLY A 35 -5.28 -9.47 8.08
CA GLY A 35 -6.54 -8.70 8.09
C GLY A 35 -6.71 -7.80 6.87
N GLU A 36 -5.68 -7.03 6.52
CA GLU A 36 -5.68 -6.16 5.35
C GLU A 36 -5.79 -6.96 4.04
N ALA A 37 -5.04 -8.05 3.93
CA ALA A 37 -5.04 -8.88 2.74
C ALA A 37 -6.40 -9.54 2.49
N ARG A 38 -7.09 -10.02 3.54
CA ARG A 38 -8.45 -10.57 3.43
C ARG A 38 -9.47 -9.54 2.93
N LEU A 39 -9.37 -8.29 3.39
CA LEU A 39 -10.22 -7.22 2.87
C LEU A 39 -9.98 -6.99 1.38
N ILE A 40 -8.72 -6.91 0.98
CA ILE A 40 -8.35 -6.70 -0.43
C ILE A 40 -8.80 -7.87 -1.31
N ASP A 41 -8.65 -9.13 -0.86
CA ASP A 41 -9.15 -10.31 -1.56
C ASP A 41 -10.68 -10.26 -1.74
N ALA A 42 -11.41 -9.84 -0.69
CA ALA A 42 -12.86 -9.70 -0.76
C ALA A 42 -13.33 -8.58 -1.71
N MET A 43 -12.53 -7.52 -1.87
CA MET A 43 -12.82 -6.41 -2.78
C MET A 43 -12.47 -6.73 -4.24
N ALA A 44 -11.53 -7.63 -4.49
CA ALA A 44 -11.02 -7.92 -5.81
C ALA A 44 -11.83 -9.01 -6.53
N ALA A 45 -12.06 -8.86 -7.82
CA ALA A 45 -12.53 -9.96 -8.65
C ALA A 45 -11.47 -11.07 -8.74
N ARG A 46 -11.87 -12.33 -8.93
CA ARG A 46 -10.93 -13.45 -9.03
C ARG A 46 -9.90 -13.25 -10.15
N GLY A 47 -8.62 -13.49 -9.83
CA GLY A 47 -7.51 -13.36 -10.78
C GLY A 47 -7.13 -11.92 -11.11
N SER A 48 -7.57 -10.93 -10.32
CA SER A 48 -7.23 -9.52 -10.48
C SER A 48 -5.72 -9.27 -10.46
N ARG A 49 -5.31 -8.20 -11.15
CA ARG A 49 -3.96 -7.65 -11.11
C ARG A 49 -3.89 -6.70 -9.91
N ILE A 50 -3.11 -7.07 -8.91
CA ILE A 50 -3.02 -6.30 -7.66
C ILE A 50 -1.61 -5.74 -7.49
N LEU A 51 -1.52 -4.45 -7.14
CA LEU A 51 -0.29 -3.77 -6.77
C LEU A 51 -0.21 -3.66 -5.25
N ASP A 52 0.81 -4.26 -4.65
CA ASP A 52 1.15 -4.12 -3.22
C ASP A 52 2.20 -3.00 -3.08
N VAL A 53 1.74 -1.84 -2.59
CA VAL A 53 2.48 -0.57 -2.56
C VAL A 53 3.23 -0.43 -1.24
N GLY A 54 4.56 -0.42 -1.29
CA GLY A 54 5.39 -0.50 -0.08
C GLY A 54 5.23 -1.87 0.58
N CYS A 55 5.41 -2.92 -0.23
CA CYS A 55 5.06 -4.29 0.13
C CYS A 55 5.92 -4.89 1.27
N GLY A 56 7.03 -4.25 1.61
CA GLY A 56 7.98 -4.77 2.58
C GLY A 56 8.45 -6.17 2.21
N GLN A 57 8.40 -7.10 3.17
CA GLN A 57 8.73 -8.51 2.93
C GLN A 57 7.62 -9.33 2.24
N GLY A 58 6.60 -8.65 1.67
CA GLY A 58 5.60 -9.28 0.82
C GLY A 58 4.44 -9.94 1.57
N ARG A 59 4.19 -9.64 2.83
CA ARG A 59 3.13 -10.25 3.66
C ARG A 59 1.76 -10.21 2.98
N THR A 60 1.30 -9.03 2.62
CA THR A 60 -0.01 -8.81 1.97
C THR A 60 -0.04 -9.43 0.58
N GLY A 61 0.99 -9.15 -0.22
CA GLY A 61 1.05 -9.65 -1.60
C GLY A 61 1.16 -11.18 -1.68
N ALA A 62 1.89 -11.85 -0.79
CA ALA A 62 1.98 -13.31 -0.77
C ALA A 62 0.63 -13.97 -0.44
N TYR A 63 -0.13 -13.41 0.52
CA TYR A 63 -1.50 -13.86 0.81
C TYR A 63 -2.39 -13.74 -0.44
N LEU A 64 -2.37 -12.58 -1.10
CA LEU A 64 -3.19 -12.33 -2.31
C LEU A 64 -2.79 -13.23 -3.48
N ALA A 65 -1.50 -13.50 -3.65
CA ALA A 65 -1.02 -14.46 -4.66
C ALA A 65 -1.52 -15.89 -4.34
N ALA A 66 -1.50 -16.31 -3.08
CA ALA A 66 -2.07 -17.59 -2.65
C ALA A 66 -3.59 -17.69 -2.88
N CYS A 67 -4.31 -16.56 -2.87
CA CYS A 67 -5.72 -16.47 -3.25
C CYS A 67 -5.96 -16.48 -4.79
N GLY A 68 -4.89 -16.57 -5.60
CA GLY A 68 -4.98 -16.68 -7.06
C GLY A 68 -4.97 -15.36 -7.81
N HIS A 69 -4.58 -14.26 -7.17
CA HIS A 69 -4.38 -12.96 -7.82
C HIS A 69 -2.99 -12.86 -8.48
N ARG A 70 -2.88 -12.01 -9.49
CA ARG A 70 -1.60 -11.64 -10.12
C ARG A 70 -1.01 -10.44 -9.39
N VAL A 71 -0.04 -10.68 -8.52
CA VAL A 71 0.51 -9.66 -7.62
C VAL A 71 1.82 -9.11 -8.14
N THR A 72 1.95 -7.79 -8.06
CA THR A 72 3.22 -7.07 -8.18
C THR A 72 3.41 -6.26 -6.91
N GLY A 73 4.48 -6.51 -6.17
CA GLY A 73 4.86 -5.76 -4.99
C GLY A 73 6.05 -4.84 -5.27
N VAL A 74 5.97 -3.61 -4.76
CA VAL A 74 7.02 -2.59 -4.92
C VAL A 74 7.40 -2.05 -3.55
N ASP A 75 8.71 -2.04 -3.26
CA ASP A 75 9.27 -1.41 -2.05
C ASP A 75 10.64 -0.82 -2.37
N LEU A 76 11.02 0.21 -1.67
CA LEU A 76 12.32 0.85 -1.86
C LEU A 76 13.47 0.09 -1.17
N ASP A 77 13.16 -0.84 -0.26
CA ASP A 77 14.12 -1.56 0.55
C ASP A 77 14.51 -2.90 -0.10
N PRO A 78 15.74 -3.03 -0.64
CA PRO A 78 16.17 -4.26 -1.32
C PRO A 78 16.22 -5.48 -0.39
N HIS A 79 16.51 -5.28 0.91
CA HIS A 79 16.53 -6.39 1.86
C HIS A 79 15.12 -6.98 2.05
N LEU A 80 14.10 -6.13 2.16
CA LEU A 80 12.72 -6.57 2.29
C LEU A 80 12.22 -7.24 1.01
N ILE A 81 12.55 -6.68 -0.16
CA ILE A 81 12.21 -7.30 -1.46
C ILE A 81 12.87 -8.66 -1.64
N ASP A 82 14.11 -8.84 -1.22
CA ASP A 82 14.76 -10.16 -1.29
C ASP A 82 14.05 -11.20 -0.42
N ARG A 83 13.52 -10.80 0.72
CA ARG A 83 12.68 -11.66 1.55
C ARG A 83 11.33 -11.97 0.90
N ALA A 84 10.68 -10.99 0.28
CA ALA A 84 9.42 -11.19 -0.45
C ALA A 84 9.60 -12.21 -1.59
N ARG A 85 10.68 -12.11 -2.36
CA ARG A 85 11.04 -13.07 -3.43
C ARG A 85 11.23 -14.49 -2.90
N GLN A 86 11.85 -14.63 -1.73
CA GLN A 86 12.03 -15.95 -1.08
C GLN A 86 10.71 -16.53 -0.58
N ALA A 87 9.86 -15.70 0.00
CA ALA A 87 8.58 -16.13 0.60
C ALA A 87 7.53 -16.47 -0.47
N CYS A 88 7.49 -15.75 -1.57
CA CYS A 88 6.51 -15.94 -2.65
C CYS A 88 7.17 -15.71 -4.02
N PRO A 89 7.84 -16.73 -4.60
CA PRO A 89 8.54 -16.62 -5.88
C PRO A 89 7.59 -16.47 -7.08
N ASP A 90 6.32 -16.80 -6.93
CA ASP A 90 5.33 -16.74 -8.01
C ASP A 90 4.76 -15.33 -8.23
N ALA A 91 5.00 -14.39 -7.31
CA ALA A 91 4.66 -12.99 -7.46
C ALA A 91 5.84 -12.18 -8.03
N THR A 92 5.54 -11.00 -8.57
CA THR A 92 6.57 -10.07 -9.05
C THR A 92 6.96 -9.10 -7.93
N TRP A 93 8.25 -8.96 -7.64
CA TRP A 93 8.77 -8.08 -6.59
C TRP A 93 9.84 -7.15 -7.13
N GLU A 94 9.64 -5.85 -6.96
CA GLU A 94 10.47 -4.81 -7.55
C GLU A 94 11.03 -3.85 -6.49
N VAL A 95 12.33 -3.57 -6.56
CA VAL A 95 12.95 -2.52 -5.75
C VAL A 95 12.78 -1.20 -6.49
N ALA A 96 11.95 -0.31 -5.98
CA ALA A 96 11.77 1.00 -6.56
C ALA A 96 11.28 2.03 -5.54
N ASP A 97 11.59 3.29 -5.82
CA ASP A 97 11.03 4.43 -5.12
C ASP A 97 9.70 4.82 -5.76
N LEU A 98 8.62 4.86 -4.97
CA LEU A 98 7.29 5.21 -5.44
C LEU A 98 7.19 6.62 -6.04
N ALA A 99 8.09 7.52 -5.66
CA ALA A 99 8.16 8.88 -6.21
C ALA A 99 8.83 8.93 -7.59
N SER A 100 9.62 7.91 -7.95
CA SER A 100 10.28 7.82 -9.26
C SER A 100 9.33 7.29 -10.35
N ASP A 101 9.71 7.50 -11.60
CA ASP A 101 9.04 6.91 -12.76
C ASP A 101 9.61 5.52 -13.10
N GLY A 102 8.88 4.75 -13.92
CA GLY A 102 9.42 3.58 -14.62
C GLY A 102 9.35 2.26 -13.86
N TRP A 103 8.71 2.19 -12.67
CA TRP A 103 8.46 0.94 -11.96
C TRP A 103 7.08 0.34 -12.31
N ALA A 104 6.93 -0.96 -12.11
CA ALA A 104 5.70 -1.76 -12.21
C ALA A 104 4.64 -1.18 -13.16
N PRO A 105 4.72 -1.44 -14.47
CA PRO A 105 3.75 -0.88 -15.43
C PRO A 105 2.36 -1.44 -15.17
N GLY A 106 1.35 -0.55 -15.05
CA GLY A 106 -0.06 -0.92 -14.96
C GLY A 106 -0.61 -1.50 -16.28
N PRO A 107 -1.92 -1.61 -16.40
CA PRO A 107 -2.90 -1.21 -15.39
C PRO A 107 -3.14 -2.27 -14.32
N PHE A 108 -3.43 -1.83 -13.09
CA PHE A 108 -3.84 -2.67 -11.96
C PHE A 108 -5.33 -2.48 -11.67
N ASP A 109 -6.00 -3.57 -11.34
CA ASP A 109 -7.42 -3.58 -10.99
C ASP A 109 -7.62 -3.10 -9.55
N LEU A 110 -6.62 -3.35 -8.69
CA LEU A 110 -6.58 -2.86 -7.33
C LEU A 110 -5.13 -2.60 -6.90
N ALA A 111 -4.91 -1.51 -6.17
CA ALA A 111 -3.65 -1.24 -5.48
C ALA A 111 -3.92 -1.13 -3.97
N VAL A 112 -3.03 -1.64 -3.14
CA VAL A 112 -3.11 -1.56 -1.69
C VAL A 112 -1.84 -0.97 -1.11
N SER A 113 -1.98 -0.03 -0.17
CA SER A 113 -0.87 0.49 0.64
C SER A 113 -1.22 0.36 2.11
N ALA A 114 -0.72 -0.68 2.75
CA ALA A 114 -0.92 -1.00 4.16
C ALA A 114 0.29 -0.58 5.01
N GLY A 115 0.18 -0.65 6.33
CA GLY A 115 1.32 -0.50 7.24
C GLY A 115 1.93 0.90 7.34
N ASN A 116 1.16 1.95 7.13
CA ASN A 116 1.61 3.35 7.17
C ASN A 116 2.63 3.75 6.07
N VAL A 117 2.77 3.01 5.01
CA VAL A 117 3.77 3.26 3.95
C VAL A 117 3.73 4.70 3.47
N LEU A 118 2.55 5.20 3.11
CA LEU A 118 2.40 6.56 2.58
C LEU A 118 2.73 7.64 3.63
N ALA A 119 2.62 7.36 4.92
CA ALA A 119 3.01 8.28 5.98
C ALA A 119 4.55 8.41 6.13
N PHE A 120 5.32 7.45 5.59
CA PHE A 120 6.78 7.48 5.56
C PHE A 120 7.35 8.12 4.28
N VAL A 121 6.50 8.52 3.34
CA VAL A 121 6.90 9.28 2.14
C VAL A 121 7.23 10.72 2.54
N ASP A 122 8.31 11.27 1.97
CA ASP A 122 8.65 12.68 2.16
C ASP A 122 7.46 13.57 1.75
N PRO A 123 7.05 14.55 2.57
CA PRO A 123 5.95 15.43 2.22
C PRO A 123 6.08 16.10 0.84
N ALA A 124 7.30 16.40 0.40
CA ALA A 124 7.55 16.98 -0.92
C ALA A 124 7.30 15.98 -2.07
N GLU A 125 7.37 14.68 -1.80
CA GLU A 125 7.22 13.61 -2.80
C GLU A 125 5.79 13.03 -2.85
N ARG A 126 4.93 13.30 -1.86
CA ARG A 126 3.57 12.73 -1.75
C ARG A 126 2.73 12.90 -3.01
N GLY A 127 2.76 14.10 -3.59
CA GLY A 127 2.04 14.39 -4.83
C GLY A 127 2.54 13.57 -6.03
N ALA A 128 3.84 13.32 -6.15
CA ALA A 128 4.43 12.46 -7.19
C ALA A 128 4.01 11.01 -6.98
N VAL A 129 4.10 10.50 -5.75
CA VAL A 129 3.66 9.14 -5.41
C VAL A 129 2.19 8.93 -5.78
N LEU A 130 1.29 9.83 -5.37
CA LEU A 130 -0.14 9.70 -5.67
C LEU A 130 -0.43 9.74 -7.17
N ARG A 131 0.24 10.61 -7.94
CA ARG A 131 0.11 10.63 -9.42
C ARG A 131 0.61 9.33 -10.04
N ASN A 132 1.73 8.80 -9.57
CA ASN A 132 2.29 7.54 -10.05
C ASN A 132 1.35 6.36 -9.79
N LEU A 133 0.70 6.33 -8.62
CA LEU A 133 -0.32 5.33 -8.28
C LEU A 133 -1.56 5.49 -9.17
N ALA A 134 -2.08 6.71 -9.32
CA ALA A 134 -3.24 6.99 -10.17
C ALA A 134 -3.02 6.54 -11.62
N ALA A 135 -1.83 6.81 -12.18
CA ALA A 135 -1.49 6.45 -13.54
C ALA A 135 -1.44 4.92 -13.78
N ARG A 136 -1.25 4.14 -12.72
CA ARG A 136 -1.15 2.65 -12.78
C ARG A 136 -2.46 1.93 -12.51
N LEU A 137 -3.49 2.62 -12.05
CA LEU A 137 -4.81 2.03 -11.91
C LEU A 137 -5.47 1.82 -13.28
N ALA A 138 -6.28 0.78 -13.41
CA ALA A 138 -7.12 0.59 -14.58
C ALA A 138 -7.98 1.84 -14.81
N PRO A 139 -8.09 2.29 -16.06
CA PRO A 139 -8.90 3.47 -16.38
C PRO A 139 -10.37 3.21 -16.02
N VAL A 140 -11.11 4.30 -15.81
CA VAL A 140 -12.56 4.23 -15.65
C VAL A 140 -13.18 3.66 -16.93
N GLY A 141 -13.89 2.52 -16.83
CA GLY A 141 -14.65 1.93 -17.91
C GLY A 141 -16.03 2.61 -18.08
N GLU A 142 -16.95 1.95 -18.80
CA GLU A 142 -18.35 2.39 -18.85
C GLU A 142 -19.08 2.00 -17.56
N GLY A 143 -18.73 2.66 -16.46
CA GLY A 143 -19.26 2.43 -15.11
C GLY A 143 -18.16 2.39 -14.06
N ASP A 144 -18.44 2.87 -12.85
CA ASP A 144 -17.48 2.91 -11.74
C ASP A 144 -17.01 1.52 -11.28
N ASP A 145 -17.78 0.46 -11.59
CA ASP A 145 -17.49 -0.91 -11.15
C ASP A 145 -16.26 -1.54 -11.83
N GLU A 146 -15.81 -0.99 -12.95
CA GLU A 146 -14.64 -1.47 -13.69
C GLU A 146 -13.39 -0.62 -13.46
N ALA A 147 -13.50 0.48 -12.75
CA ALA A 147 -12.37 1.35 -12.44
C ALA A 147 -11.40 0.70 -11.46
N GLY A 148 -10.10 0.88 -11.71
CA GLY A 148 -9.08 0.46 -10.75
C GLY A 148 -9.18 1.26 -9.45
N ARG A 149 -9.06 0.56 -8.31
CA ARG A 149 -9.17 1.15 -6.97
C ARG A 149 -7.83 1.18 -6.26
N LEU A 150 -7.60 2.24 -5.49
CA LEU A 150 -6.49 2.33 -4.55
C LEU A 150 -7.04 2.29 -3.12
N VAL A 151 -6.57 1.37 -2.30
CA VAL A 151 -6.90 1.27 -0.88
C VAL A 151 -5.65 1.62 -0.07
N VAL A 152 -5.74 2.62 0.78
CA VAL A 152 -4.62 3.08 1.62
C VAL A 152 -4.99 3.04 3.09
N GLY A 153 -4.04 2.73 3.97
CA GLY A 153 -4.26 2.79 5.41
C GLY A 153 -3.06 3.39 6.14
N PHE A 154 -3.29 4.48 6.91
CA PHE A 154 -2.23 5.12 7.68
C PHE A 154 -2.75 5.90 8.90
N GLY A 155 -1.88 6.09 9.89
CA GLY A 155 -2.14 6.90 11.07
C GLY A 155 -2.10 8.40 10.77
N LEU A 156 -3.13 9.12 11.19
CA LEU A 156 -3.29 10.56 10.96
C LEU A 156 -2.36 11.43 11.84
N ASP A 157 -1.78 10.84 12.89
CA ASP A 157 -0.80 11.47 13.78
C ASP A 157 0.62 11.56 13.17
N ARG A 158 0.81 11.06 11.94
CA ARG A 158 2.12 10.97 11.27
C ARG A 158 2.44 12.14 10.34
N GLY A 159 1.76 13.27 10.50
CA GLY A 159 2.05 14.50 9.75
C GLY A 159 1.42 14.52 8.34
N TRP A 160 0.37 13.75 8.13
CA TRP A 160 -0.51 13.87 6.98
C TRP A 160 -1.96 13.78 7.49
N THR A 161 -2.61 14.92 7.62
CA THR A 161 -4.01 14.98 8.06
C THR A 161 -4.94 14.41 6.99
N ARG A 162 -6.15 14.06 7.36
CA ARG A 162 -7.17 13.61 6.40
C ARG A 162 -7.40 14.66 5.30
N GLU A 163 -7.55 15.92 5.69
CA GLU A 163 -7.80 17.04 4.76
C GLU A 163 -6.65 17.24 3.79
N ASP A 164 -5.41 17.19 4.26
CA ASP A 164 -4.22 17.31 3.43
C ASP A 164 -4.10 16.13 2.46
N PHE A 165 -4.34 14.90 2.92
CA PHE A 165 -4.33 13.71 2.09
C PHE A 165 -5.38 13.78 0.97
N GLU A 166 -6.63 14.15 1.29
CA GLU A 166 -7.71 14.27 0.31
C GLU A 166 -7.45 15.35 -0.73
N ARG A 167 -6.92 16.49 -0.30
CA ARG A 167 -6.48 17.56 -1.21
C ARG A 167 -5.39 17.07 -2.16
N ASP A 168 -4.37 16.41 -1.63
CA ASP A 168 -3.24 15.91 -2.41
C ASP A 168 -3.68 14.78 -3.36
N ALA A 169 -4.61 13.91 -2.93
CA ALA A 169 -5.21 12.87 -3.76
C ALA A 169 -6.02 13.48 -4.91
N ALA A 170 -6.85 14.49 -4.64
CA ALA A 170 -7.62 15.18 -5.68
C ALA A 170 -6.69 15.87 -6.70
N ALA A 171 -5.61 16.50 -6.25
CA ALA A 171 -4.61 17.11 -7.12
C ALA A 171 -3.85 16.06 -7.98
N ALA A 172 -3.83 14.80 -7.56
CA ALA A 172 -3.23 13.68 -8.30
C ALA A 172 -4.23 12.96 -9.22
N GLY A 173 -5.48 13.42 -9.33
CA GLY A 173 -6.52 12.78 -10.14
C GLY A 173 -7.14 11.55 -9.49
N LEU A 174 -7.18 11.52 -8.15
CA LEU A 174 -7.84 10.49 -7.35
C LEU A 174 -9.04 11.07 -6.59
N ARG A 175 -10.14 10.34 -6.56
CA ARG A 175 -11.35 10.68 -5.81
C ARG A 175 -11.54 9.70 -4.65
N VAL A 176 -11.65 10.21 -3.43
CA VAL A 176 -12.00 9.38 -2.27
C VAL A 176 -13.46 8.97 -2.38
N GLU A 177 -13.71 7.67 -2.40
CA GLU A 177 -15.03 7.06 -2.48
C GLU A 177 -15.55 6.72 -1.08
N GLN A 178 -14.73 6.06 -0.27
CA GLN A 178 -15.09 5.61 1.07
C GLN A 178 -13.97 5.87 2.08
N ARG A 179 -14.36 5.99 3.34
CA ARG A 179 -13.48 6.18 4.50
C ARG A 179 -13.89 5.29 5.63
N PHE A 180 -12.88 4.67 6.27
CA PHE A 180 -13.06 3.87 7.47
C PHE A 180 -11.96 4.22 8.48
N SER A 181 -12.21 3.95 9.76
CA SER A 181 -11.23 4.16 10.83
C SER A 181 -10.30 2.95 11.04
N THR A 182 -10.65 1.79 10.46
CA THR A 182 -9.92 0.53 10.64
C THR A 182 -10.05 -0.35 9.41
N TRP A 183 -9.16 -1.33 9.28
CA TRP A 183 -9.20 -2.33 8.20
C TRP A 183 -10.38 -3.32 8.29
N ASP A 184 -11.06 -3.40 9.43
CA ASP A 184 -12.33 -4.12 9.60
C ASP A 184 -13.57 -3.26 9.30
N LEU A 185 -13.38 -2.15 8.56
CA LEU A 185 -14.40 -1.27 7.99
C LEU A 185 -15.29 -0.55 9.02
N ARG A 186 -14.78 -0.22 10.21
CA ARG A 186 -15.52 0.66 11.13
C ARG A 186 -15.68 2.05 10.52
N PRO A 187 -16.86 2.65 10.63
CA PRO A 187 -17.10 3.99 10.08
C PRO A 187 -16.05 5.00 10.52
N PHE A 188 -15.62 5.86 9.61
CA PHE A 188 -14.72 6.96 9.94
C PHE A 188 -15.44 8.02 10.76
N THR A 189 -14.78 8.50 11.81
CA THR A 189 -15.24 9.64 12.64
C THR A 189 -14.14 10.69 12.73
N ASP A 190 -14.50 11.92 13.09
CA ASP A 190 -13.51 13.02 13.19
C ASP A 190 -12.47 12.80 14.30
N GLU A 191 -12.75 11.92 15.27
CA GLU A 191 -11.82 11.53 16.34
C GLU A 191 -10.92 10.35 15.95
N ALA A 192 -11.09 9.78 14.74
CA ALA A 192 -10.30 8.63 14.32
C ALA A 192 -8.81 9.01 14.18
N GLY A 193 -7.94 8.25 14.83
CA GLY A 193 -6.49 8.38 14.72
C GLY A 193 -5.88 7.64 13.51
N PHE A 194 -6.71 6.88 12.77
CA PHE A 194 -6.30 6.09 11.61
C PHE A 194 -7.31 6.25 10.48
N LEU A 195 -6.83 6.30 9.25
CA LEU A 195 -7.66 6.36 8.05
C LEU A 195 -7.40 5.13 7.17
N VAL A 196 -8.47 4.43 6.80
CA VAL A 196 -8.49 3.55 5.62
C VAL A 196 -9.36 4.24 4.57
N ALA A 197 -8.79 4.56 3.42
CA ALA A 197 -9.50 5.22 2.33
C ALA A 197 -9.50 4.35 1.08
N VAL A 198 -10.66 4.27 0.42
CA VAL A 198 -10.83 3.69 -0.91
C VAL A 198 -10.92 4.85 -1.89
N LEU A 199 -10.05 4.82 -2.90
CA LEU A 199 -9.98 5.87 -3.91
C LEU A 199 -10.17 5.27 -5.31
N LEU A 200 -10.80 6.05 -6.18
CA LEU A 200 -10.92 5.80 -7.61
C LEU A 200 -10.12 6.84 -8.39
N ARG A 201 -9.69 6.47 -9.57
CA ARG A 201 -9.20 7.43 -10.55
C ARG A 201 -10.36 8.35 -10.96
N ALA A 202 -10.15 9.69 -10.88
CA ALA A 202 -11.14 10.70 -11.25
C ALA A 202 -11.25 10.88 -12.77
#